data_ad9c0acdf2f487148c537d68c75e2e64
#
_entry.id   ad9c0acdf2f487148c537d68c75e2e64
#
_cell.length_a   1.000
_cell.length_b   1.000
_cell.length_c   1.000
_cell.angle_alpha   90.00
_cell.angle_beta   90.00
_cell.angle_gamma   90.00
#
_symmetry.space_group_name_H-M   'P 1'
#
loop_
_entity.id
_entity.type
_entity.pdbx_description
1 polymer ?
#
loop_
_entity_poly.entity_id
_entity_poly.type
_entity_poly.pdbx_seq_one_letter_code
_entity_poly.pdbx_strand_id
1 'polypeptide(L)'
;GRAVSLEEGSYDYKDILAKGIANDQISSLRVSDGYKVTIYDDEGFKGKSKEFTSDASYVGDEMNDKTSSIKIEKINNQTSTTTSYNTVKLPTGKYSIKSVANEKYVATENGGSDPIVANRDNYSGSWETFYIVNNDDGTVSIKADANNKYICAVLDEENQLTPRSDSISTWEKFKIYKINDSEYGIRSAENGKYVKADLDNGGKLIVGSDSIAGAWEAFNIEKVGDTTTNDNVATFYENSNYSGWSVSLPEGTYDYSDIIAKGIKNDAISSLKVNSGYKVTLYNDAGFNGTSKAFTGDASYVGDEM
;
A
#
# COMPACT_ATOMS: atom_id res chain seq x y z
N GLY A 1 -18.04 26.64 35.73
CA GLY A 1 -17.08 26.06 36.69
C GLY A 1 -15.73 26.79 36.55
N ARG A 2 -14.87 26.63 37.54
CA ARG A 2 -13.50 27.14 37.51
C ARG A 2 -12.66 26.26 36.58
N ALA A 3 -11.89 26.83 35.67
CA ALA A 3 -10.94 26.12 34.85
C ALA A 3 -9.52 26.40 35.35
N VAL A 4 -8.67 25.38 35.35
CA VAL A 4 -7.23 25.45 35.66
C VAL A 4 -6.46 24.81 34.52
N SER A 5 -5.43 25.50 34.02
CA SER A 5 -4.53 24.96 33.01
C SER A 5 -3.30 24.35 33.68
N LEU A 6 -2.94 23.16 33.25
CA LEU A 6 -1.76 22.45 33.69
C LEU A 6 -0.83 22.21 32.48
N GLU A 7 0.46 22.25 32.71
CA GLU A 7 1.48 21.90 31.72
C GLU A 7 1.77 20.39 31.74
N GLU A 8 2.63 19.92 30.86
CA GLU A 8 3.16 18.55 30.89
C GLU A 8 3.78 18.25 32.26
N GLY A 9 3.43 17.12 32.87
CA GLY A 9 3.93 16.73 34.17
C GLY A 9 3.06 15.74 34.91
N SER A 10 3.53 15.35 36.09
CA SER A 10 2.81 14.47 37.01
C SER A 10 2.40 15.29 38.25
N TYR A 11 1.12 15.31 38.51
CA TYR A 11 0.51 16.11 39.59
C TYR A 11 -0.18 15.18 40.58
N ASP A 12 0.47 14.94 41.70
CA ASP A 12 -0.12 14.16 42.79
C ASP A 12 -1.09 15.03 43.61
N TYR A 13 -1.79 14.50 44.57
CA TYR A 13 -2.81 15.15 45.39
C TYR A 13 -2.39 16.55 45.86
N LYS A 14 -1.18 16.69 46.43
CA LYS A 14 -0.68 18.00 46.90
C LYS A 14 -0.43 18.99 45.75
N ASP A 15 -0.01 18.47 44.62
CA ASP A 15 0.30 19.30 43.45
C ASP A 15 -0.98 19.87 42.81
N ILE A 16 -2.02 19.04 42.68
CA ILE A 16 -3.31 19.49 42.14
C ILE A 16 -3.95 20.53 43.04
N LEU A 17 -3.87 20.37 44.38
CA LEU A 17 -4.34 21.37 45.33
C LEU A 17 -3.56 22.68 45.21
N ALA A 18 -2.23 22.62 45.10
CA ALA A 18 -1.38 23.79 44.94
C ALA A 18 -1.65 24.56 43.64
N LYS A 19 -2.09 23.85 42.58
CA LYS A 19 -2.57 24.46 41.34
C LYS A 19 -3.99 25.01 41.42
N GLY A 20 -4.68 24.81 42.55
CA GLY A 20 -6.02 25.29 42.83
C GLY A 20 -7.14 24.40 42.27
N ILE A 21 -6.86 23.17 41.97
CA ILE A 21 -7.85 22.13 41.70
C ILE A 21 -8.18 21.48 43.06
N ALA A 22 -9.40 21.59 43.51
CA ALA A 22 -9.82 20.90 44.72
C ALA A 22 -9.97 19.40 44.46
N ASN A 23 -9.72 18.60 45.51
CA ASN A 23 -9.88 17.13 45.38
C ASN A 23 -11.31 16.79 44.95
N ASP A 24 -11.42 15.75 44.13
CA ASP A 24 -12.72 15.21 43.72
C ASP A 24 -13.66 16.22 43.06
N GLN A 25 -13.12 17.12 42.21
CA GLN A 25 -13.92 18.15 41.53
C GLN A 25 -13.76 18.20 40.00
N ILE A 26 -13.11 17.24 39.43
CA ILE A 26 -12.92 17.20 37.96
C ILE A 26 -14.10 16.48 37.31
N SER A 27 -14.87 17.23 36.51
CA SER A 27 -16.00 16.66 35.76
C SER A 27 -15.77 16.69 34.24
N SER A 28 -14.87 17.58 33.76
CA SER A 28 -14.53 17.71 32.33
C SER A 28 -13.09 18.17 32.15
N LEU A 29 -12.52 17.94 31.02
CA LEU A 29 -11.17 18.40 30.70
C LEU A 29 -11.03 18.70 29.20
N ARG A 30 -10.05 19.51 28.88
CA ARG A 30 -9.57 19.74 27.51
C ARG A 30 -8.15 19.25 27.39
N VAL A 31 -7.85 18.60 26.28
CA VAL A 31 -6.53 18.06 25.98
C VAL A 31 -6.01 18.72 24.71
N SER A 32 -4.87 19.39 24.82
CA SER A 32 -4.20 19.94 23.63
C SER A 32 -3.71 18.83 22.70
N ASP A 33 -3.71 19.09 21.40
CA ASP A 33 -3.21 18.14 20.40
C ASP A 33 -1.78 17.66 20.74
N GLY A 34 -1.57 16.35 20.64
CA GLY A 34 -0.28 15.73 20.93
C GLY A 34 -0.03 15.48 22.44
N TYR A 35 -1.05 15.61 23.30
CA TYR A 35 -0.95 15.27 24.72
C TYR A 35 -1.97 14.20 25.13
N LYS A 36 -1.61 13.45 26.16
CA LYS A 36 -2.46 12.49 26.85
C LYS A 36 -2.59 12.91 28.31
N VAL A 37 -3.81 12.92 28.81
CA VAL A 37 -4.10 13.14 30.22
C VAL A 37 -4.61 11.83 30.80
N THR A 38 -3.97 11.37 31.88
CA THR A 38 -4.45 10.22 32.67
C THR A 38 -4.85 10.73 34.05
N ILE A 39 -6.10 10.53 34.43
CA ILE A 39 -6.61 10.86 35.77
C ILE A 39 -6.75 9.59 36.60
N TYR A 40 -6.48 9.69 37.90
CA TYR A 40 -6.52 8.58 38.86
C TYR A 40 -7.39 8.94 40.05
N ASP A 41 -8.14 7.98 40.59
CA ASP A 41 -9.01 8.21 41.75
C ASP A 41 -8.26 8.21 43.10
N ASP A 42 -7.03 7.66 43.14
CA ASP A 42 -6.18 7.63 44.32
C ASP A 42 -4.94 8.55 44.20
N GLU A 43 -4.35 8.93 45.35
CA GLU A 43 -3.04 9.58 45.42
C GLU A 43 -1.92 8.66 44.88
N GLY A 44 -0.81 9.27 44.46
CA GLY A 44 0.38 8.53 44.00
C GLY A 44 0.16 7.78 42.71
N PHE A 45 -0.77 8.26 41.86
CA PHE A 45 -1.07 7.66 40.55
C PHE A 45 -1.54 6.19 40.65
N LYS A 46 -2.40 5.91 41.62
CA LYS A 46 -2.93 4.58 41.92
C LYS A 46 -4.44 4.53 41.74
N GLY A 47 -5.02 3.35 42.03
CA GLY A 47 -6.44 3.12 41.91
C GLY A 47 -6.93 2.96 40.48
N LYS A 48 -8.18 3.33 40.22
CA LYS A 48 -8.73 3.34 38.89
C LYS A 48 -8.17 4.55 38.12
N SER A 49 -7.95 4.36 36.85
CA SER A 49 -7.47 5.44 35.97
C SER A 49 -8.27 5.49 34.68
N LYS A 50 -8.28 6.68 34.07
CA LYS A 50 -8.86 6.89 32.75
C LYS A 50 -7.98 7.81 31.93
N GLU A 51 -7.74 7.43 30.68
CA GLU A 51 -6.92 8.20 29.72
C GLU A 51 -7.79 8.99 28.77
N PHE A 52 -7.31 10.19 28.41
CA PHE A 52 -7.94 11.09 27.44
C PHE A 52 -6.86 11.63 26.49
N THR A 53 -7.10 11.54 25.20
CA THR A 53 -6.25 12.09 24.13
C THR A 53 -6.93 13.20 23.35
N SER A 54 -8.15 13.58 23.76
CA SER A 54 -8.97 14.66 23.21
C SER A 54 -9.86 15.23 24.30
N ASP A 55 -10.53 16.34 23.98
CA ASP A 55 -11.48 16.99 24.89
C ASP A 55 -12.55 16.03 25.38
N ALA A 56 -12.84 16.06 26.68
CA ALA A 56 -13.92 15.34 27.32
C ALA A 56 -14.87 16.32 28.01
N SER A 57 -16.07 16.47 27.48
CA SER A 57 -17.13 17.28 28.10
C SER A 57 -17.62 16.67 29.39
N TYR A 58 -17.37 15.37 29.60
CA TYR A 58 -17.63 14.62 30.84
C TYR A 58 -16.63 13.51 31.00
N VAL A 59 -16.00 13.39 32.17
CA VAL A 59 -14.97 12.37 32.44
C VAL A 59 -15.57 10.98 32.70
N GLY A 60 -16.88 10.87 32.81
CA GLY A 60 -17.61 9.63 33.07
C GLY A 60 -17.86 9.37 34.55
N ASP A 61 -18.93 8.61 34.87
CA ASP A 61 -19.40 8.36 36.24
C ASP A 61 -18.36 7.70 37.15
N GLU A 62 -17.40 6.99 36.57
CA GLU A 62 -16.35 6.32 37.33
C GLU A 62 -15.27 7.29 37.84
N MET A 63 -15.06 8.43 37.17
CA MET A 63 -14.00 9.39 37.45
C MET A 63 -14.54 10.77 37.87
N ASN A 64 -15.84 11.04 37.62
CA ASN A 64 -16.44 12.32 37.99
C ASN A 64 -16.37 12.50 39.50
N ASP A 65 -15.82 13.65 39.94
CA ASP A 65 -15.64 14.02 41.33
C ASP A 65 -14.88 12.97 42.17
N LYS A 66 -13.87 12.35 41.57
CA LYS A 66 -13.03 11.30 42.25
C LYS A 66 -11.54 11.44 41.96
N THR A 67 -11.13 12.43 41.18
CA THR A 67 -9.74 12.52 40.73
C THR A 67 -8.82 13.07 41.83
N SER A 68 -7.84 12.29 42.24
CA SER A 68 -6.85 12.64 43.27
C SER A 68 -5.43 12.82 42.70
N SER A 69 -5.13 12.31 41.50
CA SER A 69 -3.85 12.59 40.84
C SER A 69 -3.99 12.56 39.32
N ILE A 70 -3.09 13.28 38.63
CA ILE A 70 -3.15 13.54 37.20
C ILE A 70 -1.75 13.36 36.60
N LYS A 71 -1.64 12.67 35.47
CA LYS A 71 -0.47 12.71 34.58
C LYS A 71 -0.84 13.38 33.27
N ILE A 72 -0.02 14.33 32.84
CA ILE A 72 -0.09 14.94 31.53
C ILE A 72 1.21 14.64 30.83
N GLU A 73 1.12 13.82 29.82
CA GLU A 73 2.27 13.37 29.07
C GLU A 73 2.09 13.83 27.64
N LYS A 74 3.17 14.40 27.10
CA LYS A 74 3.23 14.53 25.67
C LYS A 74 3.03 13.14 25.11
N ILE A 75 2.10 12.97 24.19
CA ILE A 75 2.05 11.73 23.41
C ILE A 75 3.37 11.74 22.63
N ASN A 76 4.46 11.42 23.36
CA ASN A 76 5.64 10.96 22.71
C ASN A 76 5.21 9.65 22.07
N ASN A 77 4.93 9.66 20.78
CA ASN A 77 4.92 8.49 19.92
C ASN A 77 6.33 7.83 19.94
N GLN A 78 6.89 7.65 21.13
CA GLN A 78 8.10 6.85 21.39
C GLN A 78 7.70 5.47 21.88
N THR A 79 6.80 4.83 21.15
CA THR A 79 6.73 3.42 20.78
C THR A 79 5.81 3.24 19.57
N SER A 80 5.53 4.30 18.83
CA SER A 80 5.58 4.25 17.38
C SER A 80 6.88 4.96 17.04
N THR A 81 7.87 4.24 16.59
CA THR A 81 8.76 4.77 15.59
C THR A 81 7.84 5.45 14.57
N THR A 82 7.74 6.77 14.57
CA THR A 82 7.48 7.49 13.35
C THR A 82 8.70 7.18 12.50
N THR A 83 8.71 5.96 11.99
CA THR A 83 9.50 5.65 10.84
C THR A 83 8.98 6.63 9.82
N SER A 84 9.72 7.69 9.58
CA SER A 84 9.40 8.67 8.53
C SER A 84 9.55 7.90 7.23
N TYR A 85 8.48 7.25 6.82
CA TYR A 85 8.47 6.51 5.58
C TYR A 85 8.60 7.49 4.43
N ASN A 86 9.56 7.26 3.56
CA ASN A 86 9.74 8.08 2.38
C ASN A 86 8.62 7.78 1.37
N THR A 87 8.06 8.83 0.80
CA THR A 87 7.19 8.67 -0.37
C THR A 87 7.99 8.13 -1.54
N VAL A 88 7.41 7.17 -2.24
CA VAL A 88 8.01 6.59 -3.44
C VAL A 88 7.05 6.69 -4.61
N LYS A 89 7.60 6.84 -5.80
CA LYS A 89 6.87 6.70 -7.06
C LYS A 89 7.17 5.32 -7.63
N LEU A 90 6.16 4.48 -7.71
CA LEU A 90 6.25 3.25 -8.48
C LEU A 90 6.14 3.60 -9.97
N PRO A 91 6.87 2.92 -10.87
CA PRO A 91 6.70 3.11 -12.30
C PRO A 91 5.23 2.96 -12.70
N THR A 92 4.77 3.75 -13.66
CA THR A 92 3.43 3.56 -14.23
C THR A 92 3.31 2.15 -14.81
N GLY A 93 2.22 1.45 -14.52
CA GLY A 93 2.02 0.07 -14.98
C GLY A 93 1.00 -0.72 -14.17
N LYS A 94 0.90 -2.00 -14.48
CA LYS A 94 0.00 -2.94 -13.81
C LYS A 94 0.67 -3.56 -12.58
N TYR A 95 -0.10 -3.70 -11.51
CA TYR A 95 0.36 -4.22 -10.21
C TYR A 95 -0.69 -5.14 -9.58
N SER A 96 -0.23 -6.13 -8.84
CA SER A 96 -1.02 -6.79 -7.81
C SER A 96 -0.75 -6.12 -6.47
N ILE A 97 -1.74 -6.11 -5.61
CA ILE A 97 -1.65 -5.59 -4.24
C ILE A 97 -2.04 -6.72 -3.29
N LYS A 98 -1.20 -7.02 -2.32
CA LYS A 98 -1.44 -8.07 -1.33
C LYS A 98 -1.38 -7.48 0.07
N SER A 99 -2.39 -7.71 0.89
CA SER A 99 -2.38 -7.28 2.29
C SER A 99 -1.39 -8.12 3.10
N VAL A 100 -0.52 -7.47 3.86
CA VAL A 100 0.42 -8.14 4.77
C VAL A 100 -0.33 -8.79 5.94
N ALA A 101 -1.45 -8.20 6.37
CA ALA A 101 -2.18 -8.65 7.56
C ALA A 101 -2.81 -10.04 7.43
N ASN A 102 -3.27 -10.42 6.25
CA ASN A 102 -3.94 -11.71 6.01
C ASN A 102 -3.38 -12.49 4.83
N GLU A 103 -2.32 -11.98 4.20
CA GLU A 103 -1.66 -12.59 3.04
C GLU A 103 -2.61 -12.84 1.84
N LYS A 104 -3.69 -12.04 1.72
CA LYS A 104 -4.63 -12.14 0.61
C LYS A 104 -4.38 -11.03 -0.41
N TYR A 105 -4.56 -11.37 -1.68
CA TYR A 105 -4.59 -10.37 -2.74
C TYR A 105 -5.84 -9.50 -2.62
N VAL A 106 -5.63 -8.22 -2.86
CA VAL A 106 -6.71 -7.25 -3.01
C VAL A 106 -7.39 -7.50 -4.35
N ALA A 107 -8.70 -7.56 -4.34
CA ALA A 107 -9.50 -7.76 -5.53
C ALA A 107 -10.65 -6.74 -5.62
N THR A 108 -11.05 -6.46 -6.85
CA THR A 108 -12.31 -5.80 -7.15
C THR A 108 -13.41 -6.84 -7.11
N GLU A 109 -14.48 -6.53 -6.39
CA GLU A 109 -15.63 -7.44 -6.33
C GLU A 109 -16.70 -7.03 -7.36
N ASN A 110 -17.52 -8.01 -7.76
CA ASN A 110 -18.66 -7.81 -8.65
C ASN A 110 -18.33 -7.01 -9.93
N GLY A 111 -17.18 -7.35 -10.56
CA GLY A 111 -16.68 -6.64 -11.75
C GLY A 111 -16.31 -5.17 -11.50
N GLY A 112 -15.98 -4.81 -10.27
CA GLY A 112 -15.58 -3.46 -9.86
C GLY A 112 -16.76 -2.56 -9.44
N SER A 113 -17.96 -3.12 -9.22
CA SER A 113 -19.11 -2.36 -8.70
C SER A 113 -19.03 -2.17 -7.18
N ASP A 114 -18.41 -3.10 -6.48
CA ASP A 114 -18.33 -3.13 -5.04
C ASP A 114 -16.97 -2.60 -4.54
N PRO A 115 -16.85 -2.29 -3.24
CA PRO A 115 -15.57 -1.93 -2.61
C PRO A 115 -14.51 -3.01 -2.81
N ILE A 116 -13.24 -2.59 -2.89
CA ILE A 116 -12.12 -3.52 -3.00
C ILE A 116 -11.84 -4.22 -1.66
N VAL A 117 -11.49 -5.50 -1.73
CA VAL A 117 -11.35 -6.38 -0.56
C VAL A 117 -10.09 -7.23 -0.66
N ALA A 118 -9.34 -7.39 0.42
CA ALA A 118 -8.20 -8.30 0.51
C ALA A 118 -8.70 -9.72 0.89
N ASN A 119 -9.17 -10.50 -0.10
CA ASN A 119 -9.84 -11.78 0.13
C ASN A 119 -9.42 -12.93 -0.80
N ARG A 120 -8.53 -12.71 -1.77
CA ARG A 120 -8.11 -13.75 -2.72
C ARG A 120 -6.84 -14.46 -2.28
N ASP A 121 -6.86 -15.80 -2.32
CA ASP A 121 -5.67 -16.62 -2.03
C ASP A 121 -4.63 -16.54 -3.13
N ASN A 122 -5.07 -16.37 -4.38
CA ASN A 122 -4.22 -16.38 -5.55
C ASN A 122 -4.49 -15.17 -6.44
N TYR A 123 -3.44 -14.67 -7.09
CA TYR A 123 -3.56 -13.76 -8.21
C TYR A 123 -4.06 -14.55 -9.44
N SER A 124 -5.14 -14.13 -10.07
CA SER A 124 -5.77 -14.86 -11.17
C SER A 124 -6.07 -14.01 -12.41
N GLY A 125 -5.97 -12.70 -12.33
CA GLY A 125 -6.23 -11.86 -13.49
C GLY A 125 -6.66 -10.43 -13.22
N SER A 126 -7.61 -9.92 -14.01
CA SER A 126 -8.00 -8.50 -14.01
C SER A 126 -8.64 -8.04 -12.70
N TRP A 127 -9.24 -8.93 -11.92
CA TRP A 127 -9.86 -8.57 -10.65
C TRP A 127 -8.83 -8.21 -9.56
N GLU A 128 -7.65 -8.83 -9.60
CA GLU A 128 -6.52 -8.59 -8.70
C GLU A 128 -5.49 -7.65 -9.30
N THR A 129 -5.78 -7.09 -10.50
CA THR A 129 -4.86 -6.20 -11.23
C THR A 129 -5.29 -4.74 -11.11
N PHE A 130 -4.31 -3.89 -10.76
CA PHE A 130 -4.48 -2.45 -10.61
C PHE A 130 -3.45 -1.72 -11.46
N TYR A 131 -3.85 -0.66 -12.15
CA TYR A 131 -2.96 0.16 -12.94
C TYR A 131 -2.59 1.42 -12.15
N ILE A 132 -1.31 1.60 -11.83
CA ILE A 132 -0.81 2.79 -11.13
C ILE A 132 -0.41 3.84 -12.15
N VAL A 133 -0.96 5.05 -11.99
CA VAL A 133 -0.68 6.24 -12.79
C VAL A 133 -0.01 7.28 -11.90
N ASN A 134 1.13 7.81 -12.32
CA ASN A 134 1.78 8.92 -11.62
C ASN A 134 1.17 10.25 -12.06
N ASN A 135 0.76 11.08 -11.10
CA ASN A 135 0.26 12.44 -11.33
C ASN A 135 1.40 13.46 -11.25
N ASP A 136 1.22 14.62 -11.89
CA ASP A 136 2.23 15.69 -11.92
C ASP A 136 2.50 16.32 -10.54
N ASP A 137 1.51 16.26 -9.63
CA ASP A 137 1.60 16.79 -8.26
C ASP A 137 2.33 15.86 -7.27
N GLY A 138 2.88 14.75 -7.75
CA GLY A 138 3.63 13.79 -6.93
C GLY A 138 2.75 12.76 -6.22
N THR A 139 1.45 12.78 -6.45
CA THR A 139 0.53 11.70 -6.06
C THR A 139 0.48 10.59 -7.12
N VAL A 140 -0.18 9.51 -6.81
CA VAL A 140 -0.53 8.45 -7.76
C VAL A 140 -2.05 8.28 -7.78
N SER A 141 -2.58 7.80 -8.90
CA SER A 141 -3.95 7.31 -8.99
C SER A 141 -3.93 5.84 -9.33
N ILE A 142 -4.86 5.09 -8.75
CA ILE A 142 -4.93 3.64 -8.91
C ILE A 142 -6.22 3.32 -9.67
N LYS A 143 -6.09 2.56 -10.75
CA LYS A 143 -7.19 2.19 -11.64
C LYS A 143 -7.39 0.68 -11.60
N ALA A 144 -8.60 0.21 -11.38
CA ALA A 144 -8.91 -1.21 -11.44
C ALA A 144 -8.94 -1.72 -12.89
N ASP A 145 -8.26 -2.82 -13.17
CA ASP A 145 -8.23 -3.42 -14.51
C ASP A 145 -9.59 -4.05 -14.88
N ALA A 146 -10.34 -4.50 -13.88
CA ALA A 146 -11.63 -5.18 -14.08
C ALA A 146 -12.71 -4.30 -14.74
N ASN A 147 -12.79 -3.02 -14.38
CA ASN A 147 -13.82 -2.09 -14.91
C ASN A 147 -13.25 -0.82 -15.51
N ASN A 148 -11.91 -0.68 -15.51
CA ASN A 148 -11.22 0.49 -16.05
C ASN A 148 -11.56 1.82 -15.35
N LYS A 149 -11.99 1.79 -14.06
CA LYS A 149 -12.31 2.95 -13.24
C LYS A 149 -11.22 3.23 -12.22
N TYR A 150 -11.04 4.52 -11.87
CA TYR A 150 -10.18 4.90 -10.77
C TYR A 150 -10.79 4.56 -9.43
N ILE A 151 -9.93 4.11 -8.52
CA ILE A 151 -10.30 3.85 -7.13
C ILE A 151 -10.49 5.19 -6.43
N CYS A 152 -11.65 5.35 -5.83
CA CYS A 152 -12.09 6.52 -5.10
C CYS A 152 -12.11 6.21 -3.59
N ALA A 153 -11.56 7.10 -2.78
CA ALA A 153 -11.69 7.07 -1.32
C ALA A 153 -13.07 7.63 -0.93
N VAL A 154 -14.07 6.76 -0.76
CA VAL A 154 -15.47 7.13 -0.52
C VAL A 154 -15.67 7.39 0.97
N LEU A 155 -15.44 8.64 1.40
CA LEU A 155 -15.39 9.02 2.83
C LEU A 155 -16.76 9.09 3.50
N ASP A 156 -17.84 9.21 2.74
CA ASP A 156 -19.24 9.22 3.19
C ASP A 156 -19.88 7.83 3.27
N GLU A 157 -19.18 6.79 2.79
CA GLU A 157 -19.62 5.40 2.79
C GLU A 157 -18.60 4.51 3.52
N GLU A 158 -18.55 4.56 4.84
CA GLU A 158 -17.62 3.76 5.69
C GLU A 158 -16.13 3.94 5.35
N ASN A 159 -15.75 5.04 4.69
CA ASN A 159 -14.40 5.33 4.20
C ASN A 159 -13.83 4.27 3.25
N GLN A 160 -14.68 3.62 2.47
CA GLN A 160 -14.30 2.51 1.59
C GLN A 160 -13.53 2.97 0.36
N LEU A 161 -12.75 2.05 -0.20
CA LEU A 161 -12.12 2.22 -1.50
C LEU A 161 -12.96 1.51 -2.58
N THR A 162 -13.48 2.26 -3.55
CA THR A 162 -14.35 1.72 -4.60
C THR A 162 -13.88 2.18 -5.99
N PRO A 163 -13.75 1.28 -6.98
CA PRO A 163 -13.36 1.65 -8.35
C PRO A 163 -14.56 2.18 -9.13
N ARG A 164 -14.87 3.47 -9.00
CA ARG A 164 -16.11 4.07 -9.56
C ARG A 164 -15.91 5.30 -10.44
N SER A 165 -14.74 5.94 -10.41
CA SER A 165 -14.52 7.22 -11.10
C SER A 165 -13.91 7.08 -12.49
N ASP A 166 -14.39 7.88 -13.44
CA ASP A 166 -13.78 8.02 -14.78
C ASP A 166 -12.69 9.08 -14.85
N SER A 167 -12.60 9.94 -13.84
CA SER A 167 -11.67 11.06 -13.78
C SER A 167 -10.93 11.11 -12.46
N ILE A 168 -9.81 11.85 -12.43
CA ILE A 168 -8.99 12.02 -11.25
C ILE A 168 -9.30 13.36 -10.60
N SER A 169 -9.78 13.31 -9.34
CA SER A 169 -9.91 14.45 -8.42
C SER A 169 -9.03 14.19 -7.18
N THR A 170 -9.25 14.85 -6.07
CA THR A 170 -8.53 14.56 -4.81
C THR A 170 -8.88 13.18 -4.24
N TRP A 171 -10.08 12.69 -4.47
CA TRP A 171 -10.59 11.41 -3.99
C TRP A 171 -9.92 10.18 -4.64
N GLU A 172 -9.37 10.35 -5.83
CA GLU A 172 -8.65 9.32 -6.60
C GLU A 172 -7.13 9.46 -6.46
N LYS A 173 -6.64 10.37 -5.60
CA LYS A 173 -5.22 10.61 -5.41
C LYS A 173 -4.70 10.01 -4.12
N PHE A 174 -3.56 9.34 -4.23
CA PHE A 174 -2.89 8.68 -3.11
C PHE A 174 -1.39 9.01 -3.11
N LYS A 175 -0.73 8.76 -1.99
CA LYS A 175 0.73 8.72 -1.87
C LYS A 175 1.14 7.32 -1.43
N ILE A 176 2.20 6.79 -2.01
CA ILE A 176 2.76 5.50 -1.63
C ILE A 176 4.00 5.75 -0.78
N TYR A 177 4.09 5.09 0.35
CA TYR A 177 5.19 5.17 1.31
C TYR A 177 5.91 3.82 1.37
N LYS A 178 7.24 3.83 1.23
CA LYS A 178 8.04 2.61 1.39
C LYS A 178 8.24 2.31 2.87
N ILE A 179 7.77 1.15 3.33
CA ILE A 179 7.96 0.66 4.71
C ILE A 179 9.30 -0.09 4.80
N ASN A 180 9.49 -1.04 3.90
CA ASN A 180 10.73 -1.81 3.72
C ASN A 180 10.91 -2.20 2.26
N ASP A 181 11.73 -3.19 1.93
CA ASP A 181 12.01 -3.54 0.53
C ASP A 181 10.83 -4.15 -0.22
N SER A 182 9.87 -4.75 0.47
CA SER A 182 8.70 -5.42 -0.10
C SER A 182 7.36 -4.82 0.31
N GLU A 183 7.33 -3.96 1.32
CA GLU A 183 6.09 -3.47 1.91
C GLU A 183 5.92 -1.96 1.76
N TYR A 184 4.69 -1.56 1.52
CA TYR A 184 4.28 -0.18 1.25
C TYR A 184 3.02 0.19 2.03
N GLY A 185 2.94 1.45 2.43
CA GLY A 185 1.72 2.09 2.92
C GLY A 185 1.10 2.95 1.83
N ILE A 186 -0.22 3.04 1.81
CA ILE A 186 -0.97 3.86 0.85
C ILE A 186 -1.74 4.91 1.67
N ARG A 187 -1.63 6.19 1.31
CA ARG A 187 -2.29 7.29 2.03
C ARG A 187 -3.15 8.09 1.08
N SER A 188 -4.41 8.30 1.42
CA SER A 188 -5.31 9.16 0.66
C SER A 188 -4.88 10.63 0.73
N ALA A 189 -4.93 11.32 -0.42
CA ALA A 189 -4.67 12.76 -0.48
C ALA A 189 -5.87 13.57 0.03
N GLU A 190 -7.08 13.01 0.01
CA GLU A 190 -8.31 13.71 0.39
C GLU A 190 -8.39 13.97 1.90
N ASN A 191 -8.22 12.94 2.73
CA ASN A 191 -8.33 13.07 4.18
C ASN A 191 -7.02 12.88 4.93
N GLY A 192 -5.93 12.56 4.23
CA GLY A 192 -4.62 12.34 4.84
C GLY A 192 -4.51 11.09 5.71
N LYS A 193 -5.47 10.15 5.63
CA LYS A 193 -5.45 8.87 6.35
C LYS A 193 -4.82 7.77 5.50
N TYR A 194 -4.28 6.75 6.17
CA TYR A 194 -3.75 5.58 5.51
C TYR A 194 -4.85 4.57 5.22
N VAL A 195 -4.67 3.85 4.12
CA VAL A 195 -5.46 2.67 3.76
C VAL A 195 -5.10 1.54 4.70
N LYS A 196 -6.10 0.82 5.18
CA LYS A 196 -5.92 -0.44 5.91
C LYS A 196 -6.84 -1.53 5.37
N ALA A 197 -6.42 -2.78 5.47
CA ALA A 197 -7.28 -3.93 5.29
C ALA A 197 -8.04 -4.17 6.60
N ASP A 198 -9.33 -3.87 6.63
CA ASP A 198 -10.18 -4.03 7.81
C ASP A 198 -10.61 -5.49 7.93
N LEU A 199 -9.82 -6.28 8.66
CA LEU A 199 -10.04 -7.72 8.80
C LEU A 199 -11.29 -8.05 9.62
N ASP A 200 -11.71 -7.16 10.50
CA ASP A 200 -12.95 -7.31 11.28
C ASP A 200 -14.19 -7.19 10.37
N ASN A 201 -14.04 -6.54 9.21
CA ASN A 201 -15.07 -6.39 8.17
C ASN A 201 -14.70 -7.17 6.88
N GLY A 202 -14.14 -8.36 7.02
CA GLY A 202 -13.88 -9.28 5.91
C GLY A 202 -12.76 -8.85 4.96
N GLY A 203 -11.86 -7.97 5.40
CA GLY A 203 -10.72 -7.52 4.62
C GLY A 203 -11.02 -6.37 3.66
N LYS A 204 -12.13 -5.63 3.84
CA LYS A 204 -12.42 -4.41 3.07
C LYS A 204 -11.27 -3.41 3.22
N LEU A 205 -10.89 -2.77 2.12
CA LEU A 205 -9.92 -1.67 2.19
C LEU A 205 -10.65 -0.38 2.52
N ILE A 206 -10.25 0.24 3.62
CA ILE A 206 -10.80 1.52 4.09
C ILE A 206 -9.69 2.54 4.35
N VAL A 207 -10.04 3.82 4.25
CA VAL A 207 -9.14 4.96 4.51
C VAL A 207 -9.43 5.53 5.89
N GLY A 208 -8.79 4.98 6.94
CA GLY A 208 -9.17 5.30 8.31
C GLY A 208 -8.03 5.38 9.32
N SER A 209 -6.80 4.99 8.97
CA SER A 209 -5.70 4.95 9.93
C SER A 209 -4.88 6.24 9.93
N ASP A 210 -4.53 6.75 11.10
CA ASP A 210 -3.70 7.96 11.25
C ASP A 210 -2.22 7.70 10.97
N SER A 211 -1.79 6.45 11.10
CA SER A 211 -0.40 6.02 10.92
C SER A 211 -0.33 4.61 10.36
N ILE A 212 0.85 4.22 9.87
CA ILE A 212 1.17 2.82 9.60
C ILE A 212 1.57 2.21 10.94
N ALA A 213 0.60 1.59 11.63
CA ALA A 213 0.79 1.03 12.96
C ALA A 213 1.18 -0.45 12.93
N GLY A 214 0.98 -1.13 11.80
CA GLY A 214 1.28 -2.55 11.68
C GLY A 214 0.92 -3.15 10.33
N ALA A 215 0.62 -4.44 10.33
CA ALA A 215 0.36 -5.19 9.11
C ALA A 215 -0.94 -4.79 8.39
N TRP A 216 -1.91 -4.19 9.11
CA TRP A 216 -3.18 -3.78 8.51
C TRP A 216 -3.02 -2.65 7.50
N GLU A 217 -2.05 -1.75 7.69
CA GLU A 217 -1.73 -0.63 6.80
C GLU A 217 -0.60 -0.96 5.81
N ALA A 218 -0.07 -2.19 5.86
CA ALA A 218 1.03 -2.64 5.03
C ALA A 218 0.56 -3.53 3.88
N PHE A 219 1.10 -3.28 2.70
CA PHE A 219 0.77 -3.98 1.47
C PHE A 219 2.04 -4.34 0.70
N ASN A 220 2.11 -5.56 0.16
CA ASN A 220 3.05 -5.87 -0.90
C ASN A 220 2.45 -5.38 -2.22
N ILE A 221 3.20 -4.59 -2.97
CA ILE A 221 2.79 -4.05 -4.27
C ILE A 221 3.79 -4.56 -5.31
N GLU A 222 3.35 -5.51 -6.12
CA GLU A 222 4.20 -6.17 -7.09
C GLU A 222 3.74 -5.88 -8.52
N LYS A 223 4.68 -5.54 -9.39
CA LYS A 223 4.37 -5.27 -10.79
C LYS A 223 3.92 -6.56 -11.47
N VAL A 224 2.76 -6.53 -12.16
CA VAL A 224 2.22 -7.65 -12.91
C VAL A 224 2.18 -7.30 -14.39
N GLY A 225 2.39 -8.30 -15.25
CA GLY A 225 2.49 -8.07 -16.68
C GLY A 225 3.84 -7.48 -17.15
N ASP A 226 4.69 -7.09 -16.21
CA ASP A 226 6.13 -7.06 -16.33
C ASP A 226 6.63 -8.10 -15.35
N THR A 227 6.81 -9.31 -15.73
CA THR A 227 7.76 -10.20 -15.07
C THR A 227 9.15 -9.61 -15.29
N THR A 228 9.44 -8.49 -14.61
CA THR A 228 10.82 -8.15 -14.29
C THR A 228 11.21 -8.87 -12.99
N THR A 229 10.98 -10.15 -12.90
CA THR A 229 12.11 -11.02 -12.63
C THR A 229 13.00 -10.83 -13.86
N ASN A 230 14.27 -10.49 -13.69
CA ASN A 230 15.30 -10.70 -14.68
C ASN A 230 15.45 -12.20 -15.02
N ASP A 231 14.39 -12.95 -14.98
CA ASP A 231 14.31 -14.32 -15.42
C ASP A 231 14.07 -14.29 -16.92
N ASN A 232 15.17 -14.07 -17.60
CA ASN A 232 15.21 -14.30 -19.04
C ASN A 232 14.65 -15.68 -19.33
N VAL A 233 13.50 -15.71 -19.98
CA VAL A 233 12.78 -16.95 -20.27
C VAL A 233 13.21 -17.57 -21.59
N ALA A 234 13.88 -16.79 -22.43
CA ALA A 234 14.46 -17.26 -23.67
C ALA A 234 15.84 -16.63 -23.91
N THR A 235 16.79 -17.40 -24.44
CA THR A 235 18.11 -16.94 -24.86
C THR A 235 18.28 -17.22 -26.34
N PHE A 236 18.60 -16.20 -27.10
CA PHE A 236 18.82 -16.24 -28.55
C PHE A 236 20.31 -16.21 -28.86
N TYR A 237 20.74 -16.96 -29.87
CA TYR A 237 22.15 -17.09 -30.24
C TYR A 237 22.36 -16.83 -31.73
N GLU A 238 23.51 -16.22 -32.07
CA GLU A 238 23.92 -15.89 -33.42
C GLU A 238 24.05 -17.13 -34.30
N ASN A 239 24.68 -18.17 -33.78
CA ASN A 239 24.98 -19.36 -34.54
C ASN A 239 24.18 -20.58 -34.04
N SER A 240 24.08 -21.61 -34.88
CA SER A 240 23.55 -22.90 -34.45
C SER A 240 24.33 -23.48 -33.27
N ASN A 241 23.73 -24.43 -32.56
CA ASN A 241 24.31 -25.10 -31.40
C ASN A 241 24.69 -24.15 -30.27
N TYR A 242 23.90 -23.05 -30.07
CA TYR A 242 24.00 -22.15 -28.94
C TYR A 242 25.35 -21.43 -28.84
N SER A 243 25.90 -20.97 -29.97
CA SER A 243 27.20 -20.34 -30.06
C SER A 243 27.12 -18.91 -30.67
N GLY A 244 28.23 -18.18 -30.64
CA GLY A 244 28.27 -16.77 -31.05
C GLY A 244 27.82 -15.83 -29.93
N TRP A 245 27.34 -14.61 -30.31
CA TRP A 245 26.70 -13.73 -29.30
C TRP A 245 25.43 -14.38 -28.78
N SER A 246 25.03 -13.98 -27.58
CA SER A 246 23.75 -14.37 -27.01
C SER A 246 23.06 -13.20 -26.35
N VAL A 247 21.74 -13.14 -26.48
CA VAL A 247 20.87 -12.18 -25.82
C VAL A 247 19.74 -12.94 -25.15
N SER A 248 19.56 -12.68 -23.87
CA SER A 248 18.47 -13.28 -23.10
C SER A 248 17.35 -12.27 -22.89
N LEU A 249 16.12 -12.67 -23.13
CA LEU A 249 14.94 -11.82 -23.00
C LEU A 249 13.92 -12.39 -22.01
N PRO A 250 13.27 -11.56 -21.21
CA PRO A 250 12.12 -11.94 -20.43
C PRO A 250 10.89 -12.18 -21.31
N GLU A 251 9.81 -12.65 -20.72
CA GLU A 251 8.51 -12.72 -21.40
C GLU A 251 8.09 -11.35 -21.92
N GLY A 252 7.62 -11.29 -23.17
CA GLY A 252 7.22 -10.05 -23.81
C GLY A 252 7.04 -10.20 -25.30
N THR A 253 6.64 -9.11 -25.92
CA THR A 253 6.50 -8.95 -27.37
C THR A 253 7.54 -7.95 -27.84
N TYR A 254 8.38 -8.36 -28.77
CA TYR A 254 9.54 -7.60 -29.24
C TYR A 254 9.45 -7.47 -30.77
N ASP A 255 9.09 -6.28 -31.26
CA ASP A 255 9.12 -5.99 -32.68
C ASP A 255 10.54 -5.63 -33.13
N TYR A 256 10.73 -5.41 -34.43
CA TYR A 256 12.03 -5.14 -35.05
C TYR A 256 12.87 -4.09 -34.29
N SER A 257 12.26 -2.93 -33.95
CA SER A 257 12.96 -1.90 -33.19
C SER A 257 13.39 -2.33 -31.79
N ASP A 258 12.58 -3.18 -31.16
CA ASP A 258 12.83 -3.65 -29.80
C ASP A 258 13.97 -4.66 -29.77
N ILE A 259 13.99 -5.64 -30.71
CA ILE A 259 15.07 -6.64 -30.78
C ILE A 259 16.42 -5.99 -31.11
N ILE A 260 16.44 -4.99 -32.01
CA ILE A 260 17.66 -4.23 -32.31
C ILE A 260 18.15 -3.46 -31.10
N ALA A 261 17.27 -2.81 -30.33
CA ALA A 261 17.61 -2.10 -29.11
C ALA A 261 18.16 -3.02 -28.01
N LYS A 262 17.78 -4.32 -28.03
CA LYS A 262 18.32 -5.36 -27.14
C LYS A 262 19.64 -5.96 -27.61
N GLY A 263 20.15 -5.54 -28.78
CA GLY A 263 21.42 -6.01 -29.33
C GLY A 263 21.32 -7.25 -30.23
N ILE A 264 20.12 -7.70 -30.56
CA ILE A 264 19.90 -8.75 -31.56
C ILE A 264 19.94 -8.10 -32.95
N LYS A 265 20.80 -8.59 -33.81
CA LYS A 265 20.89 -8.12 -35.20
C LYS A 265 19.76 -8.71 -36.03
N ASN A 266 19.34 -7.97 -37.06
CA ASN A 266 18.35 -8.48 -38.02
C ASN A 266 18.82 -9.76 -38.68
N ASP A 267 17.93 -10.73 -38.83
CA ASP A 267 18.14 -12.02 -39.48
C ASP A 267 19.36 -12.82 -38.93
N ALA A 268 19.64 -12.67 -37.64
CA ALA A 268 20.85 -13.22 -37.06
C ALA A 268 20.59 -14.22 -35.91
N ILE A 269 19.37 -14.70 -35.74
CA ILE A 269 19.06 -15.74 -34.76
C ILE A 269 19.14 -17.10 -35.42
N SER A 270 20.10 -17.96 -35.03
CA SER A 270 20.23 -19.30 -35.56
C SER A 270 19.87 -20.41 -34.56
N SER A 271 19.90 -20.15 -33.26
CA SER A 271 19.46 -21.07 -32.22
C SER A 271 18.91 -20.34 -31.02
N LEU A 272 18.12 -21.06 -30.21
CA LEU A 272 17.53 -20.46 -28.99
C LEU A 272 17.34 -21.51 -27.90
N LYS A 273 17.30 -21.06 -26.67
CA LYS A 273 16.87 -21.84 -25.51
C LYS A 273 15.59 -21.21 -24.93
N VAL A 274 14.67 -22.08 -24.50
CA VAL A 274 13.39 -21.66 -23.91
C VAL A 274 13.18 -22.36 -22.58
N ASN A 275 12.97 -21.62 -21.54
CA ASN A 275 12.70 -22.16 -20.22
C ASN A 275 11.39 -22.95 -20.19
N SER A 276 11.34 -23.99 -19.36
CA SER A 276 10.15 -24.81 -19.20
C SER A 276 8.91 -23.96 -18.85
N GLY A 277 7.80 -24.23 -19.52
CA GLY A 277 6.55 -23.48 -19.34
C GLY A 277 6.36 -22.28 -20.27
N TYR A 278 7.38 -21.92 -21.07
CA TYR A 278 7.31 -20.79 -22.01
C TYR A 278 7.28 -21.26 -23.47
N LYS A 279 6.81 -20.37 -24.33
CA LYS A 279 6.79 -20.52 -25.78
C LYS A 279 7.37 -19.26 -26.43
N VAL A 280 8.33 -19.45 -27.34
CA VAL A 280 8.83 -18.39 -28.23
C VAL A 280 8.21 -18.57 -29.61
N THR A 281 7.71 -17.50 -30.20
CA THR A 281 7.31 -17.48 -31.61
C THR A 281 8.18 -16.48 -32.36
N LEU A 282 8.95 -16.94 -33.33
CA LEU A 282 9.70 -16.08 -34.23
C LEU A 282 8.86 -15.74 -35.47
N TYR A 283 9.06 -14.56 -36.01
CA TYR A 283 8.46 -14.04 -37.24
C TYR A 283 9.59 -13.53 -38.15
N ASN A 284 9.52 -13.79 -39.42
CA ASN A 284 10.56 -13.34 -40.35
C ASN A 284 10.36 -11.90 -40.86
N ASP A 285 9.18 -11.30 -40.65
CA ASP A 285 8.89 -9.91 -41.02
C ASP A 285 8.54 -9.07 -39.78
N ALA A 286 8.83 -7.77 -39.87
CA ALA A 286 8.48 -6.81 -38.82
C ALA A 286 6.95 -6.70 -38.61
N GLY A 287 6.53 -6.29 -37.42
CA GLY A 287 5.11 -6.18 -37.06
C GLY A 287 4.43 -7.53 -36.87
N PHE A 288 5.20 -8.58 -36.53
CA PHE A 288 4.71 -9.95 -36.31
C PHE A 288 4.02 -10.54 -37.54
N ASN A 289 4.54 -10.23 -38.71
CA ASN A 289 4.03 -10.68 -40.02
C ASN A 289 4.89 -11.78 -40.63
N GLY A 290 4.50 -12.26 -41.80
CA GLY A 290 5.22 -13.27 -42.58
C GLY A 290 5.11 -14.67 -42.02
N THR A 291 6.14 -15.49 -42.31
CA THR A 291 6.23 -16.86 -41.77
C THR A 291 6.56 -16.82 -40.28
N SER A 292 5.91 -17.67 -39.50
CA SER A 292 6.19 -17.77 -38.06
C SER A 292 6.49 -19.21 -37.66
N LYS A 293 7.33 -19.35 -36.61
CA LYS A 293 7.68 -20.63 -36.03
C LYS A 293 7.70 -20.58 -34.52
N ALA A 294 7.02 -21.52 -33.87
CA ALA A 294 6.90 -21.61 -32.44
C ALA A 294 7.83 -22.66 -31.84
N PHE A 295 8.44 -22.34 -30.69
CA PHE A 295 9.35 -23.21 -29.96
C PHE A 295 8.88 -23.27 -28.49
N THR A 296 8.68 -24.46 -27.95
CA THR A 296 8.32 -24.72 -26.55
C THR A 296 9.47 -25.33 -25.74
N GLY A 297 10.66 -25.38 -26.31
CA GLY A 297 11.90 -25.85 -25.72
C GLY A 297 13.08 -25.44 -26.56
N ASP A 298 14.26 -25.88 -26.18
CA ASP A 298 15.53 -25.56 -26.84
C ASP A 298 15.56 -26.01 -28.32
N ALA A 299 16.06 -25.12 -29.15
CA ALA A 299 16.28 -25.38 -30.58
C ALA A 299 17.73 -25.10 -30.96
N SER A 300 18.50 -26.14 -31.23
CA SER A 300 19.89 -26.00 -31.69
C SER A 300 20.01 -25.39 -33.09
N TYR A 301 18.91 -25.32 -33.82
CA TYR A 301 18.77 -24.63 -35.10
C TYR A 301 17.30 -24.20 -35.32
N VAL A 302 17.10 -22.94 -35.67
CA VAL A 302 15.73 -22.42 -35.87
C VAL A 302 15.15 -22.76 -37.24
N GLY A 303 15.96 -23.11 -38.22
CA GLY A 303 15.59 -23.44 -39.59
C GLY A 303 15.99 -22.36 -40.58
N ASP A 304 16.06 -22.73 -41.86
CA ASP A 304 16.50 -21.84 -42.96
C ASP A 304 15.46 -20.73 -43.30
N GLU A 305 14.23 -20.85 -42.79
CA GLU A 305 13.12 -19.92 -43.06
C GLU A 305 12.97 -18.80 -42.01
N MET A 306 13.82 -18.81 -40.97
CA MET A 306 13.68 -17.88 -39.82
C MET A 306 14.91 -16.99 -39.66
#